data_145142804326547dfc8a94530515225b
#
_entry.id   145142804326547dfc8a94530515225b
#
_cell.length_a   1.000
_cell.length_b   1.000
_cell.length_c   1.000
_cell.angle_alpha   90.00
_cell.angle_beta   90.00
_cell.angle_gamma   90.00
#
_symmetry.space_group_name_H-M   'P 1'
#
loop_
_entity.id
_entity.type
_entity.pdbx_description
1 polymer ?
#
loop_
_entity_poly.entity_id
_entity_poly.type
_entity_poly.pdbx_seq_one_letter_code
_entity_poly.pdbx_strand_id
1 'polypeptide(L)'
;MKKIVLASASPRRRELLSQVGVTFEVKPASGEELITSAEPAKVVEELSRQKAMFTAYALEEEENRELRDVVVIGADTVVSYEGKILGKPADETAAIEMLAMLQGNTHQVYTGVTLLIREEERWEAHTFHECTDVSFYPATEEEIKEYVNSKDPMDKAGSYQDSRSAG
;
A
#
# COMPACT_ATOMS: atom_id res chain seq x y z
N MET A 1 -17.49 -9.98 19.17
CA MET A 1 -16.96 -9.76 17.81
C MET A 1 -15.96 -8.62 17.82
N LYS A 2 -14.78 -8.82 17.25
CA LYS A 2 -13.76 -7.78 17.25
C LYS A 2 -14.08 -6.69 16.24
N LYS A 3 -13.82 -5.45 16.63
CA LYS A 3 -13.89 -4.31 15.73
C LYS A 3 -12.71 -4.36 14.77
N ILE A 4 -12.94 -4.08 13.51
CA ILE A 4 -11.88 -4.04 12.50
C ILE A 4 -11.65 -2.59 12.09
N VAL A 5 -10.39 -2.15 12.12
CA VAL A 5 -9.99 -0.80 11.76
C VAL A 5 -8.94 -0.87 10.65
N LEU A 6 -9.21 -0.21 9.55
CA LEU A 6 -8.27 -0.12 8.44
C LEU A 6 -7.43 1.14 8.59
N ALA A 7 -6.12 0.97 8.74
CA ALA A 7 -5.15 2.06 8.89
C ALA A 7 -4.68 2.55 7.52
N SER A 8 -5.61 2.96 6.65
CA SER A 8 -5.28 3.37 5.30
C SER A 8 -6.30 4.35 4.75
N ALA A 9 -5.80 5.37 4.04
CA ALA A 9 -6.65 6.29 3.30
C ALA A 9 -6.92 5.80 1.87
N SER A 10 -6.36 4.65 1.48
CA SER A 10 -6.50 4.12 0.13
C SER A 10 -7.94 3.69 -0.18
N PRO A 11 -8.61 4.32 -1.17
CA PRO A 11 -9.97 3.90 -1.55
C PRO A 11 -10.01 2.46 -2.04
N ARG A 12 -8.96 2.01 -2.68
CA ARG A 12 -8.85 0.65 -3.20
C ARG A 12 -8.87 -0.40 -2.08
N ARG A 13 -8.10 -0.17 -1.02
CA ARG A 13 -8.07 -1.10 0.11
C ARG A 13 -9.41 -1.17 0.81
N ARG A 14 -10.12 -0.03 0.89
CA ARG A 14 -11.49 -0.01 1.41
C ARG A 14 -12.43 -0.84 0.55
N GLU A 15 -12.32 -0.70 -0.76
CA GLU A 15 -13.13 -1.49 -1.70
C GLU A 15 -12.88 -2.98 -1.54
N LEU A 16 -11.62 -3.40 -1.42
CA LEU A 16 -11.28 -4.81 -1.26
C LEU A 16 -11.90 -5.41 -0.01
N LEU A 17 -11.83 -4.72 1.12
CA LEU A 17 -12.46 -5.19 2.36
C LEU A 17 -13.98 -5.22 2.24
N SER A 18 -14.58 -4.24 1.59
CA SER A 18 -16.02 -4.22 1.36
C SER A 18 -16.47 -5.39 0.50
N GLN A 19 -15.68 -5.74 -0.52
CA GLN A 19 -16.00 -6.86 -1.43
C GLN A 19 -16.02 -8.21 -0.72
N VAL A 20 -15.20 -8.39 0.31
CA VAL A 20 -15.22 -9.64 1.08
C VAL A 20 -16.26 -9.64 2.20
N GLY A 21 -17.09 -8.59 2.27
CA GLY A 21 -18.20 -8.55 3.22
C GLY A 21 -17.81 -8.21 4.65
N VAL A 22 -16.64 -7.64 4.86
CA VAL A 22 -16.16 -7.27 6.19
C VAL A 22 -16.64 -5.88 6.56
N THR A 23 -17.22 -5.75 7.74
CA THR A 23 -17.58 -4.44 8.31
C THR A 23 -16.36 -3.87 9.03
N PHE A 24 -15.98 -2.65 8.70
CA PHE A 24 -14.77 -2.04 9.26
C PHE A 24 -14.92 -0.52 9.36
N GLU A 25 -14.07 0.07 10.18
CA GLU A 25 -13.93 1.52 10.26
C GLU A 25 -12.60 1.91 9.60
N VAL A 26 -12.51 3.13 9.10
CA VAL A 26 -11.30 3.66 8.48
C VAL A 26 -10.68 4.69 9.42
N LYS A 27 -9.42 4.49 9.79
CA LYS A 27 -8.66 5.45 10.56
C LYS A 27 -7.25 5.52 9.98
N PRO A 28 -6.99 6.46 9.07
CA PRO A 28 -5.69 6.57 8.43
C PRO A 28 -4.57 6.76 9.44
N ALA A 29 -3.45 6.12 9.18
CA ALA A 29 -2.26 6.26 10.01
C ALA A 29 -1.60 7.62 9.76
N SER A 30 -1.07 8.21 10.82
CA SER A 30 -0.26 9.42 10.72
C SER A 30 0.99 9.26 11.60
N GLY A 31 2.12 9.67 11.07
CA GLY A 31 3.40 9.56 11.75
C GLY A 31 4.53 9.57 10.74
N GLU A 32 5.75 9.68 11.23
CA GLU A 32 6.93 9.66 10.38
C GLU A 32 7.32 8.22 10.05
N GLU A 33 7.37 7.89 8.77
CA GLU A 33 7.76 6.56 8.32
C GLU A 33 9.28 6.45 8.25
N LEU A 34 9.82 5.36 8.82
CA LEU A 34 11.25 5.06 8.79
C LEU A 34 11.48 3.80 7.98
N ILE A 35 12.39 3.89 7.01
CA ILE A 35 12.77 2.76 6.17
C ILE A 35 14.22 2.40 6.49
N THR A 36 14.44 1.15 6.93
CA THR A 36 15.77 0.67 7.30
C THR A 36 16.36 -0.33 6.31
N SER A 37 15.62 -0.68 5.26
CA SER A 37 16.04 -1.67 4.26
C SER A 37 15.84 -1.12 2.86
N ALA A 38 16.59 -1.66 1.90
CA ALA A 38 16.40 -1.40 0.47
C ALA A 38 15.70 -2.58 -0.22
N GLU A 39 15.45 -3.68 0.49
CA GLU A 39 14.75 -4.83 -0.07
C GLU A 39 13.24 -4.59 -0.10
N PRO A 40 12.59 -4.67 -1.27
CA PRO A 40 11.16 -4.36 -1.38
C PRO A 40 10.28 -5.14 -0.40
N ALA A 41 10.54 -6.43 -0.20
CA ALA A 41 9.77 -7.25 0.73
C ALA A 41 9.85 -6.72 2.15
N LYS A 42 11.05 -6.36 2.60
CA LYS A 42 11.26 -5.83 3.96
C LYS A 42 10.68 -4.44 4.13
N VAL A 43 10.78 -3.61 3.09
CA VAL A 43 10.23 -2.26 3.11
C VAL A 43 8.72 -2.30 3.32
N VAL A 44 8.00 -3.12 2.56
CA VAL A 44 6.52 -3.18 2.71
C VAL A 44 6.12 -3.78 4.05
N GLU A 45 6.90 -4.71 4.59
CA GLU A 45 6.65 -5.24 5.93
C GLU A 45 6.84 -4.17 7.00
N GLU A 46 7.94 -3.41 6.94
CA GLU A 46 8.22 -2.31 7.85
C GLU A 46 7.12 -1.24 7.80
N LEU A 47 6.77 -0.79 6.60
CA LEU A 47 5.80 0.27 6.42
C LEU A 47 4.40 -0.15 6.82
N SER A 48 4.00 -1.38 6.50
CA SER A 48 2.68 -1.88 6.92
C SER A 48 2.57 -1.95 8.43
N ARG A 49 3.65 -2.38 9.10
CA ARG A 49 3.71 -2.44 10.56
C ARG A 49 3.61 -1.06 11.19
N GLN A 50 4.37 -0.10 10.68
CA GLN A 50 4.35 1.27 11.20
C GLN A 50 2.97 1.91 11.05
N LYS A 51 2.35 1.75 9.89
CA LYS A 51 0.99 2.27 9.65
C LYS A 51 -0.01 1.69 10.63
N ALA A 52 0.03 0.39 10.85
CA ALA A 52 -0.85 -0.26 11.83
C ALA A 52 -0.58 0.25 13.25
N MET A 53 0.68 0.40 13.62
CA MET A 53 1.07 0.88 14.95
C MET A 53 0.64 2.33 15.21
N PHE A 54 0.78 3.22 14.23
CA PHE A 54 0.34 4.61 14.39
C PHE A 54 -1.16 4.67 14.68
N THR A 55 -1.94 3.90 13.95
CA THR A 55 -3.39 3.84 14.17
C THR A 55 -3.72 3.20 15.52
N ALA A 56 -3.01 2.14 15.91
CA ALA A 56 -3.21 1.48 17.21
C ALA A 56 -2.95 2.45 18.37
N TYR A 57 -1.86 3.22 18.31
CA TYR A 57 -1.54 4.22 19.31
C TYR A 57 -2.62 5.31 19.39
N ALA A 58 -3.09 5.77 18.24
CA ALA A 58 -4.15 6.77 18.19
C ALA A 58 -5.45 6.25 18.79
N LEU A 59 -5.79 4.99 18.55
CA LEU A 59 -6.98 4.38 19.15
C LEU A 59 -6.87 4.29 20.68
N GLU A 60 -5.70 3.91 21.18
CA GLU A 60 -5.49 3.82 22.62
C GLU A 60 -5.58 5.19 23.29
N GLU A 61 -5.06 6.24 22.66
CA GLU A 61 -5.16 7.59 23.21
C GLU A 61 -6.59 8.12 23.19
N GLU A 62 -7.34 7.87 22.12
CA GLU A 62 -8.70 8.37 21.97
C GLU A 62 -9.71 7.64 22.85
N GLU A 63 -9.62 6.31 22.90
CA GLU A 63 -10.57 5.48 23.64
C GLU A 63 -10.11 5.18 25.06
N ASN A 64 -8.83 5.47 25.36
CA ASN A 64 -8.26 5.32 26.68
C ASN A 64 -8.49 3.88 27.20
N ARG A 65 -9.05 3.75 28.41
CA ARG A 65 -9.28 2.44 29.05
C ARG A 65 -10.49 1.69 28.47
N GLU A 66 -11.25 2.33 27.62
CA GLU A 66 -12.45 1.74 27.05
C GLU A 66 -12.21 1.01 25.73
N LEU A 67 -10.97 1.03 25.23
CA LEU A 67 -10.64 0.33 24.00
C LEU A 67 -10.88 -1.16 24.16
N ARG A 68 -11.78 -1.68 23.34
CA ARG A 68 -12.14 -3.10 23.33
C ARG A 68 -11.24 -3.87 22.37
N ASP A 69 -11.47 -5.17 22.30
CA ASP A 69 -10.75 -6.03 21.37
C ASP A 69 -10.94 -5.52 19.95
N VAL A 70 -9.82 -5.36 19.23
CA VAL A 70 -9.79 -4.73 17.93
C VAL A 70 -8.73 -5.39 17.07
N VAL A 71 -8.95 -5.38 15.75
CA VAL A 71 -7.94 -5.76 14.77
C VAL A 71 -7.64 -4.52 13.91
N VAL A 72 -6.38 -4.09 13.91
CA VAL A 72 -5.92 -2.99 13.07
C VAL A 72 -5.18 -3.56 11.89
N ILE A 73 -5.58 -3.18 10.68
CA ILE A 73 -4.95 -3.64 9.44
C ILE A 73 -4.15 -2.50 8.83
N GLY A 74 -2.84 -2.70 8.72
CA GLY A 74 -1.95 -1.79 8.00
C GLY A 74 -1.47 -2.46 6.73
N ALA A 75 -1.25 -1.70 5.69
CA ALA A 75 -0.75 -2.23 4.43
C ALA A 75 0.06 -1.18 3.69
N ASP A 76 1.00 -1.65 2.89
CA ASP A 76 1.81 -0.80 2.02
C ASP A 76 2.16 -1.55 0.75
N THR A 77 2.28 -0.82 -0.36
CA THR A 77 2.60 -1.39 -1.66
C THR A 77 3.73 -0.62 -2.30
N VAL A 78 4.70 -1.32 -2.85
CA VAL A 78 5.78 -0.72 -3.63
C VAL A 78 5.93 -1.44 -4.97
N VAL A 79 6.36 -0.70 -5.97
CA VAL A 79 6.70 -1.23 -7.28
C VAL A 79 8.22 -1.35 -7.34
N SER A 80 8.73 -2.46 -7.84
CA SER A 80 10.16 -2.70 -7.98
C SER A 80 10.49 -3.16 -9.39
N TYR A 81 11.59 -2.66 -9.93
CA TYR A 81 12.11 -3.11 -11.21
C TYR A 81 13.62 -3.32 -11.07
N GLU A 82 14.08 -4.50 -11.46
CA GLU A 82 15.49 -4.89 -11.33
C GLU A 82 16.05 -4.66 -9.93
N GLY A 83 15.23 -4.96 -8.92
CA GLY A 83 15.62 -4.84 -7.51
C GLY A 83 15.55 -3.44 -6.94
N LYS A 84 15.16 -2.44 -7.73
CA LYS A 84 15.05 -1.06 -7.28
C LYS A 84 13.60 -0.67 -7.07
N ILE A 85 13.34 -0.01 -5.95
CA ILE A 85 12.00 0.47 -5.64
C ILE A 85 11.73 1.75 -6.42
N LEU A 86 10.57 1.78 -7.10
CA LEU A 86 10.12 2.95 -7.84
C LEU A 86 9.08 3.70 -7.00
N GLY A 87 9.35 4.95 -6.71
CA GLY A 87 8.41 5.81 -6.00
C GLY A 87 7.36 6.42 -6.92
N LYS A 88 6.60 7.35 -6.38
CA LYS A 88 5.66 8.16 -7.19
C LYS A 88 6.47 9.13 -8.05
N PRO A 89 6.06 9.34 -9.31
CA PRO A 89 6.79 10.28 -10.16
C PRO A 89 6.67 11.71 -9.64
N ALA A 90 7.78 12.46 -9.73
CA ALA A 90 7.81 13.84 -9.27
C ALA A 90 7.09 14.80 -10.24
N ASP A 91 7.09 14.47 -11.52
CA ASP A 91 6.47 15.26 -12.58
C ASP A 91 6.09 14.37 -13.78
N GLU A 92 5.50 14.95 -14.80
CA GLU A 92 5.10 14.21 -16.00
C GLU A 92 6.29 13.59 -16.73
N THR A 93 7.42 14.26 -16.77
CA THR A 93 8.64 13.74 -17.40
C THR A 93 9.10 12.47 -16.67
N ALA A 94 9.13 12.49 -15.35
CA ALA A 94 9.50 11.33 -14.56
C ALA A 94 8.51 10.18 -14.76
N ALA A 95 7.21 10.48 -14.85
CA ALA A 95 6.19 9.46 -15.11
C ALA A 95 6.39 8.80 -16.48
N ILE A 96 6.69 9.58 -17.51
CA ILE A 96 6.97 9.07 -18.85
C ILE A 96 8.21 8.17 -18.84
N GLU A 97 9.26 8.59 -18.17
CA GLU A 97 10.50 7.80 -18.05
C GLU A 97 10.26 6.47 -17.35
N MET A 98 9.49 6.48 -16.25
CA MET A 98 9.15 5.24 -15.54
C MET A 98 8.38 4.27 -16.42
N LEU A 99 7.37 4.74 -17.11
CA LEU A 99 6.57 3.89 -18.00
C LEU A 99 7.37 3.41 -19.22
N ALA A 100 8.25 4.25 -19.75
CA ALA A 100 9.14 3.85 -20.85
C ALA A 100 10.09 2.73 -20.41
N MET A 101 10.54 2.75 -19.17
CA MET A 101 11.39 1.71 -18.60
C MET A 101 10.61 0.40 -18.39
N LEU A 102 9.36 0.48 -17.97
CA LEU A 102 8.54 -0.69 -17.65
C LEU A 102 7.90 -1.35 -18.88
N GLN A 103 7.66 -0.59 -19.94
CA GLN A 103 6.99 -1.13 -21.11
C GLN A 103 7.78 -2.29 -21.71
N GLY A 104 7.05 -3.34 -22.12
CA GLY A 104 7.66 -4.53 -22.70
C GLY A 104 8.49 -5.37 -21.73
N ASN A 105 8.51 -5.04 -20.46
CA ASN A 105 9.31 -5.72 -19.45
C ASN A 105 8.45 -6.28 -18.30
N THR A 106 9.08 -7.06 -17.46
CA THR A 106 8.45 -7.60 -16.25
C THR A 106 9.03 -6.90 -15.04
N HIS A 107 8.15 -6.43 -14.17
CA HIS A 107 8.54 -5.84 -12.89
C HIS A 107 7.74 -6.49 -11.75
N GLN A 108 7.98 -6.09 -10.53
CA GLN A 108 7.35 -6.69 -9.36
C GLN A 108 6.54 -5.66 -8.58
N VAL A 109 5.42 -6.13 -8.01
CA VAL A 109 4.61 -5.36 -7.08
C VAL A 109 4.64 -6.12 -5.75
N TYR A 110 5.12 -5.46 -4.71
CA TYR A 110 5.17 -6.02 -3.36
C TYR A 110 4.10 -5.35 -2.51
N THR A 111 3.35 -6.15 -1.79
CA THR A 111 2.37 -5.65 -0.81
C THR A 111 2.67 -6.26 0.53
N GLY A 112 2.87 -5.42 1.54
CA GLY A 112 3.00 -5.84 2.92
C GLY A 112 1.70 -5.61 3.66
N VAL A 113 1.39 -6.52 4.58
CA VAL A 113 0.20 -6.42 5.42
C VAL A 113 0.59 -6.74 6.84
N THR A 114 0.10 -5.93 7.77
CA THR A 114 0.26 -6.18 9.20
C THR A 114 -1.11 -6.18 9.86
N LEU A 115 -1.37 -7.22 10.64
CA LEU A 115 -2.53 -7.29 11.50
C LEU A 115 -2.05 -7.11 12.93
N LEU A 116 -2.55 -6.06 13.60
CA LEU A 116 -2.35 -5.88 15.03
C LEU A 116 -3.64 -6.28 15.71
N ILE A 117 -3.57 -7.34 16.47
CA ILE A 117 -4.74 -7.91 17.14
C ILE A 117 -4.66 -7.61 18.63
N ARG A 118 -5.67 -6.93 19.15
CA ARG A 118 -5.76 -6.63 20.58
C ARG A 118 -6.75 -7.58 21.24
N GLU A 119 -6.25 -8.35 22.20
CA GLU A 119 -7.05 -9.25 23.03
C GLU A 119 -6.56 -9.15 24.46
N GLU A 120 -7.49 -9.01 25.40
CA GLU A 120 -7.19 -8.97 26.83
C GLU A 120 -6.09 -7.96 27.17
N GLU A 121 -6.16 -6.77 26.57
CA GLU A 121 -5.21 -5.67 26.78
C GLU A 121 -3.80 -5.94 26.22
N ARG A 122 -3.64 -6.96 25.41
CA ARG A 122 -2.37 -7.29 24.74
C ARG A 122 -2.49 -7.17 23.25
N TRP A 123 -1.40 -6.71 22.64
CA TRP A 123 -1.30 -6.63 21.17
C TRP A 123 -0.41 -7.75 20.63
N GLU A 124 -0.89 -8.38 19.57
CA GLU A 124 -0.12 -9.38 18.84
C GLU A 124 -0.02 -8.92 17.39
N ALA A 125 1.19 -8.96 16.83
CA ALA A 125 1.44 -8.51 15.46
C ALA A 125 1.71 -9.69 14.54
N HIS A 126 1.04 -9.68 13.38
CA HIS A 126 1.29 -10.63 12.31
C HIS A 126 1.59 -9.84 11.04
N THR A 127 2.78 -10.01 10.50
CA THR A 127 3.23 -9.29 9.31
C THR A 127 3.61 -10.28 8.22
N PHE A 128 3.17 -10.02 7.00
CA PHE A 128 3.51 -10.83 5.84
C PHE A 128 3.57 -9.95 4.59
N HIS A 129 4.06 -10.51 3.51
CA HIS A 129 4.10 -9.82 2.22
C HIS A 129 3.76 -10.77 1.09
N GLU A 130 3.36 -10.20 -0.04
CA GLU A 130 3.22 -10.92 -1.29
C GLU A 130 3.93 -10.16 -2.39
N CYS A 131 4.46 -10.91 -3.34
CA CYS A 131 5.11 -10.37 -4.52
C CYS A 131 4.39 -10.87 -5.76
N THR A 132 4.06 -9.96 -6.66
CA THR A 132 3.41 -10.30 -7.94
C THR A 132 4.29 -9.81 -9.08
N ASP A 133 4.56 -10.68 -10.05
CA ASP A 133 5.20 -10.29 -11.29
C ASP A 133 4.17 -9.66 -12.21
N VAL A 134 4.50 -8.52 -12.78
CA VAL A 134 3.63 -7.81 -13.70
C VAL A 134 4.41 -7.58 -15.00
N SER A 135 3.86 -8.05 -16.11
CA SER A 135 4.47 -7.87 -17.42
C SER A 135 3.62 -6.88 -18.22
N PHE A 136 4.26 -5.85 -18.73
CA PHE A 136 3.59 -4.88 -19.58
C PHE A 136 3.81 -5.23 -21.05
N TYR A 137 2.76 -5.06 -21.85
CA TYR A 137 2.92 -5.10 -23.31
C TYR A 137 3.77 -3.92 -23.75
N PRO A 138 4.48 -4.04 -24.88
CA PRO A 138 5.18 -2.89 -25.44
C PRO A 138 4.22 -1.74 -25.69
N ALA A 139 4.64 -0.53 -25.36
CA ALA A 139 3.85 0.67 -25.57
C ALA A 139 4.69 1.72 -26.30
N THR A 140 4.04 2.47 -27.18
CA THR A 140 4.70 3.56 -27.90
C THR A 140 4.85 4.78 -27.00
N GLU A 141 5.76 5.68 -27.37
CA GLU A 141 5.93 6.94 -26.65
C GLU A 141 4.62 7.75 -26.61
N GLU A 142 3.86 7.73 -27.70
CA GLU A 142 2.57 8.44 -27.77
C GLU A 142 1.55 7.86 -26.81
N GLU A 143 1.45 6.53 -26.73
CA GLU A 143 0.55 5.86 -25.79
C GLU A 143 0.90 6.18 -24.34
N ILE A 144 2.18 6.22 -24.02
CA ILE A 144 2.67 6.57 -22.69
C ILE A 144 2.31 8.02 -22.36
N LYS A 145 2.53 8.94 -23.30
CA LYS A 145 2.19 10.35 -23.10
C LYS A 145 0.70 10.58 -22.88
N GLU A 146 -0.14 9.88 -23.64
CA GLU A 146 -1.58 9.94 -23.47
C GLU A 146 -2.00 9.49 -22.08
N TYR A 147 -1.44 8.38 -21.61
CA TYR A 147 -1.74 7.86 -20.27
C TYR A 147 -1.31 8.86 -19.18
N VAL A 148 -0.12 9.43 -19.30
CA VAL A 148 0.39 10.40 -18.34
C VAL A 148 -0.45 11.69 -18.37
N ASN A 149 -0.91 12.10 -19.53
CA ASN A 149 -1.76 13.29 -19.66
C ASN A 149 -3.12 13.12 -18.96
N SER A 150 -3.56 11.90 -18.71
CA SER A 150 -4.77 11.65 -17.91
C SER A 150 -4.57 11.98 -16.44
N LYS A 151 -3.33 12.19 -16.00
CA LYS A 151 -2.90 12.47 -14.63
C LYS A 151 -3.12 11.35 -13.62
N ASP A 152 -3.65 10.22 -14.05
CA ASP A 152 -3.83 9.06 -13.17
C ASP A 152 -2.52 8.51 -12.58
N PRO A 153 -1.41 8.44 -13.35
CA PRO A 153 -0.18 7.83 -12.83
C PRO A 153 0.59 8.69 -11.83
N MET A 154 0.27 9.97 -11.69
CA MET A 154 1.06 10.89 -10.84
C MET A 154 0.97 10.55 -9.35
N ASP A 155 -0.13 9.93 -8.93
CA ASP A 155 -0.36 9.55 -7.53
C ASP A 155 0.07 8.14 -7.20
N LYS A 156 0.65 7.41 -8.17
CA LYS A 156 0.87 5.97 -8.04
C LYS A 156 2.34 5.61 -8.18
N ALA A 157 2.83 4.72 -7.34
CA ALA A 157 4.16 4.16 -7.46
C ALA A 157 4.30 3.47 -8.82
N GLY A 158 5.46 3.61 -9.48
CA GLY A 158 5.70 3.04 -10.81
C GLY A 158 4.94 3.73 -11.93
N SER A 159 4.20 4.82 -11.65
CA SER A 159 3.47 5.64 -12.63
C SER A 159 2.27 4.95 -13.28
N TYR A 160 1.65 3.97 -12.60
CA TYR A 160 0.47 3.31 -13.15
C TYR A 160 -0.45 2.76 -12.07
N GLN A 161 -1.67 2.44 -12.46
CA GLN A 161 -2.61 1.72 -11.62
C GLN A 161 -2.56 0.24 -12.00
N ASP A 162 -2.47 -0.65 -10.99
CA ASP A 162 -2.49 -2.09 -11.22
C ASP A 162 -3.76 -2.46 -12.00
N SER A 163 -3.60 -3.20 -13.10
CA SER A 163 -4.72 -3.61 -13.94
C SER A 163 -5.79 -4.41 -13.19
N ARG A 164 -5.40 -5.11 -12.12
CA ARG A 164 -6.35 -5.81 -11.27
C ARG A 164 -7.24 -4.86 -10.49
N SER A 165 -6.85 -3.60 -10.40
CA SER A 165 -7.66 -2.59 -9.73
C SER A 165 -8.67 -1.95 -10.68
N ALA A 166 -8.50 -2.10 -11.98
CA ALA A 166 -9.41 -1.55 -12.98
C ALA A 166 -10.52 -2.52 -13.38
N GLY A 167 -10.43 -3.74 -12.91
CA GLY A 167 -11.41 -4.78 -13.22
C GLY A 167 -12.66 -4.72 -12.38
#